data_f29f16821a34d74fc9370073d3879e6f
#
_entry.id   f29f16821a34d74fc9370073d3879e6f
#
_cell.length_a   1.000
_cell.length_b   1.000
_cell.length_c   1.000
_cell.angle_alpha   90.00
_cell.angle_beta   90.00
_cell.angle_gamma   90.00
#
_symmetry.space_group_name_H-M   'P 1'
#
loop_
_entity.id
_entity.type
_entity.pdbx_description
1 polymer ?
#
loop_
_entity_poly.entity_id
_entity_poly.type
_entity_poly.pdbx_seq_one_letter_code
_entity_poly.pdbx_strand_id
1 'polypeptide(L)'
;MRKDVGAWSIPKGEYDEGEEPLTAAQREFEEETGFIISGTFIPLSPVKLRSGKVLIAWAVKGDCDPSAIRSNTFTMEWPPGSDRQEEFPEVDRAEWFDIKEAKKKISPGQKELLEELCRVVSHERD
;
A
#
# COMPACT_ATOMS: atom_id res chain seq x y z
N MET A 1 18.46 15.79 0.60
CA MET A 1 17.97 14.42 0.56
C MET A 1 16.55 14.37 -0.01
N ARG A 2 16.33 13.54 -1.00
CA ARG A 2 14.99 13.40 -1.59
C ARG A 2 14.10 12.62 -0.64
N LYS A 3 12.98 13.21 -0.27
CA LYS A 3 12.04 12.62 0.67
C LYS A 3 11.26 11.44 0.10
N ASP A 4 11.22 11.31 -1.22
CA ASP A 4 10.43 10.25 -1.85
C ASP A 4 11.19 8.93 -2.04
N VAL A 5 12.51 8.93 -1.95
CA VAL A 5 13.30 7.69 -2.05
C VAL A 5 13.10 6.87 -0.78
N GLY A 6 12.58 5.66 -0.93
CA GLY A 6 12.32 4.77 0.20
C GLY A 6 11.13 5.18 1.07
N ALA A 7 10.36 6.18 0.65
CA ALA A 7 9.23 6.70 1.43
C ALA A 7 7.86 6.20 0.96
N TRP A 8 7.79 5.60 -0.21
CA TRP A 8 6.54 5.10 -0.78
C TRP A 8 6.24 3.69 -0.29
N SER A 9 4.99 3.34 -0.23
CA SER A 9 4.56 1.99 0.12
C SER A 9 3.38 1.56 -0.73
N ILE A 10 3.16 0.24 -0.80
CA ILE A 10 1.92 -0.29 -1.37
C ILE A 10 0.78 0.06 -0.42
N PRO A 11 -0.47 0.14 -0.91
CA PRO A 11 -1.61 0.29 -0.03
C PRO A 11 -1.63 -0.85 0.98
N LYS A 12 -1.76 -0.53 2.25
CA LYS A 12 -1.66 -1.53 3.31
C LYS A 12 -2.40 -1.08 4.55
N GLY A 13 -2.69 -2.03 5.40
CA GLY A 13 -3.28 -1.77 6.69
C GLY A 13 -3.20 -3.02 7.56
N GLU A 14 -3.66 -2.90 8.77
CA GLU A 14 -3.70 -4.03 9.69
C GLU A 14 -5.09 -4.67 9.60
N TYR A 15 -5.15 -5.98 9.79
CA TYR A 15 -6.43 -6.66 9.83
C TYR A 15 -6.76 -7.08 11.26
N ASP A 16 -8.05 -7.09 11.55
CA ASP A 16 -8.55 -7.42 12.87
C ASP A 16 -8.54 -8.93 13.11
N GLU A 17 -8.50 -9.33 14.38
CA GLU A 17 -8.58 -10.72 14.74
C GLU A 17 -9.90 -11.31 14.22
N GLY A 18 -9.81 -12.45 13.57
CA GLY A 18 -10.97 -13.09 12.94
C GLY A 18 -11.29 -12.61 11.54
N GLU A 19 -10.65 -11.55 11.07
CA GLU A 19 -10.83 -11.06 9.71
C GLU A 19 -9.93 -11.81 8.76
N GLU A 20 -10.46 -12.26 7.62
CA GLU A 20 -9.65 -12.93 6.61
C GLU A 20 -8.68 -11.92 5.98
N PRO A 21 -7.39 -12.27 5.84
CA PRO A 21 -6.39 -11.31 5.34
C PRO A 21 -6.70 -10.69 3.98
N LEU A 22 -7.22 -11.45 3.01
CA LEU A 22 -7.55 -10.90 1.70
C LEU A 22 -8.72 -9.92 1.80
N THR A 23 -9.74 -10.24 2.58
CA THR A 23 -10.88 -9.35 2.82
C THR A 23 -10.40 -8.05 3.44
N ALA A 24 -9.49 -8.15 4.41
CA ALA A 24 -8.89 -6.99 5.04
C ALA A 24 -8.11 -6.14 4.05
N ALA A 25 -7.33 -6.78 3.18
CA ALA A 25 -6.55 -6.07 2.17
C ALA A 25 -7.45 -5.28 1.22
N GLN A 26 -8.56 -5.88 0.80
CA GLN A 26 -9.53 -5.21 -0.07
C GLN A 26 -10.17 -4.03 0.64
N ARG A 27 -10.54 -4.19 1.90
CA ARG A 27 -11.11 -3.12 2.71
C ARG A 27 -10.12 -1.97 2.88
N GLU A 28 -8.88 -2.28 3.24
CA GLU A 28 -7.84 -1.27 3.44
C GLU A 28 -7.55 -0.51 2.14
N PHE A 29 -7.54 -1.22 1.01
CA PHE A 29 -7.35 -0.57 -0.28
C PHE A 29 -8.45 0.46 -0.55
N GLU A 30 -9.71 0.09 -0.30
CA GLU A 30 -10.84 0.99 -0.47
C GLU A 30 -10.76 2.19 0.47
N GLU A 31 -10.41 1.95 1.73
CA GLU A 31 -10.25 3.03 2.72
C GLU A 31 -9.14 4.00 2.35
N GLU A 32 -8.05 3.49 1.82
CA GLU A 32 -6.88 4.31 1.49
C GLU A 32 -6.99 5.02 0.14
N THR A 33 -7.73 4.47 -0.80
CA THR A 33 -7.79 5.02 -2.16
C THR A 33 -9.17 5.47 -2.60
N GLY A 34 -10.22 4.97 -1.98
CA GLY A 34 -11.59 5.20 -2.40
C GLY A 34 -12.04 4.31 -3.55
N PHE A 35 -11.17 3.44 -4.04
CA PHE A 35 -11.49 2.52 -5.14
C PHE A 35 -11.78 1.12 -4.63
N ILE A 36 -12.75 0.47 -5.26
CA ILE A 36 -13.04 -0.95 -5.02
C ILE A 36 -12.24 -1.74 -6.06
N ILE A 37 -11.43 -2.67 -5.56
CA ILE A 37 -10.60 -3.49 -6.44
C ILE A 37 -11.23 -4.87 -6.61
N SER A 38 -11.23 -5.35 -7.84
CA SER A 38 -11.75 -6.67 -8.18
C SER A 38 -10.85 -7.32 -9.22
N GLY A 39 -10.96 -8.63 -9.36
CA GLY A 39 -10.18 -9.40 -10.32
C GLY A 39 -9.58 -10.63 -9.66
N THR A 40 -8.57 -11.19 -10.29
CA THR A 40 -7.85 -12.34 -9.76
C THR A 40 -6.73 -11.86 -8.85
N PHE A 41 -6.76 -12.29 -7.61
CA PHE A 41 -5.74 -11.94 -6.61
C PHE A 41 -4.72 -13.06 -6.52
N ILE A 42 -3.47 -12.74 -6.84
CA ILE A 42 -2.37 -13.70 -6.83
C ILE A 42 -1.58 -13.48 -5.54
N PRO A 43 -1.57 -14.47 -4.62
CA PRO A 43 -0.85 -14.29 -3.36
C PRO A 43 0.66 -14.23 -3.59
N LEU A 44 1.30 -13.31 -2.88
CA LEU A 44 2.75 -13.19 -2.85
C LEU A 44 3.27 -13.84 -1.55
N SER A 45 4.55 -14.13 -1.51
CA SER A 45 5.16 -14.72 -0.31
C SER A 45 5.16 -13.72 0.84
N PRO A 46 4.82 -14.16 2.07
CA PRO A 46 4.87 -13.26 3.23
C PRO A 46 6.28 -12.72 3.46
N VAL A 47 6.35 -11.47 3.88
CA VAL A 47 7.62 -10.81 4.19
C VAL A 47 7.64 -10.41 5.65
N LYS A 48 8.68 -10.82 6.38
CA LYS A 48 8.85 -10.44 7.77
C LYS A 48 9.61 -9.13 7.85
N LEU A 49 8.99 -8.13 8.46
CA LEU A 49 9.62 -6.83 8.66
C LEU A 49 10.53 -6.83 9.89
N ARG A 50 11.41 -5.84 9.99
CA ARG A 50 12.32 -5.70 11.13
C ARG A 50 11.57 -5.61 12.46
N SER A 51 10.38 -5.04 12.45
CA SER A 51 9.54 -4.93 13.65
C SER A 51 9.03 -6.27 14.15
N GLY A 52 9.19 -7.34 13.37
CA GLY A 52 8.61 -8.64 13.66
C GLY A 52 7.24 -8.85 13.04
N LYS A 53 6.63 -7.81 12.50
CA LYS A 53 5.35 -7.92 11.80
C LYS A 53 5.54 -8.67 10.49
N VAL A 54 4.52 -9.41 10.09
CA VAL A 54 4.51 -10.13 8.82
C VAL A 54 3.60 -9.38 7.85
N LEU A 55 4.15 -9.07 6.68
CA LEU A 55 3.41 -8.39 5.62
C LEU A 55 2.90 -9.44 4.63
N ILE A 56 1.58 -9.49 4.45
CA ILE A 56 0.91 -10.40 3.52
C ILE A 56 0.34 -9.56 2.40
N ALA A 57 0.67 -9.91 1.15
CA ALA A 57 0.28 -9.11 0.00
C ALA A 57 -0.21 -9.96 -1.17
N TRP A 58 -0.94 -9.33 -2.06
CA TRP A 58 -1.44 -9.93 -3.28
C TRP A 58 -1.15 -9.03 -4.46
N ALA A 59 -0.93 -9.64 -5.63
CA ALA A 59 -0.88 -8.92 -6.88
C ALA A 59 -2.25 -9.01 -7.55
N VAL A 60 -2.70 -7.93 -8.11
CA VAL A 60 -3.95 -7.89 -8.87
C VAL A 60 -3.78 -6.96 -10.06
N LYS A 61 -4.29 -7.39 -11.22
CA LYS A 61 -4.29 -6.56 -12.41
C LYS A 61 -5.50 -5.65 -12.38
N GLY A 62 -5.27 -4.36 -12.49
CA GLY A 62 -6.34 -3.38 -12.48
C GLY A 62 -5.82 -2.00 -12.83
N ASP A 63 -6.73 -1.07 -12.95
CA ASP A 63 -6.38 0.31 -13.27
C ASP A 63 -7.24 1.26 -12.45
N CYS A 64 -6.69 2.41 -12.15
CA CYS A 64 -7.41 3.49 -11.48
C CYS A 64 -6.68 4.81 -11.75
N ASP A 65 -7.41 5.91 -11.63
CA ASP A 65 -6.81 7.23 -11.76
C ASP A 65 -6.24 7.66 -10.40
N PRO A 66 -4.91 7.70 -10.24
CA PRO A 66 -4.33 8.05 -8.94
C PRO A 66 -4.63 9.47 -8.49
N SER A 67 -5.00 10.36 -9.42
CA SER A 67 -5.38 11.72 -9.05
C SER A 67 -6.77 11.81 -8.43
N ALA A 68 -7.55 10.75 -8.54
CA ALA A 68 -8.91 10.69 -8.00
C ALA A 68 -9.01 9.92 -6.68
N ILE A 69 -7.90 9.62 -6.03
CA ILE A 69 -7.92 8.89 -4.77
C ILE A 69 -8.66 9.67 -3.68
N ARG A 70 -9.33 8.94 -2.81
CA ARG A 70 -10.00 9.48 -1.63
C ARG A 70 -9.71 8.59 -0.45
N SER A 71 -8.72 8.99 0.33
CA SER A 71 -8.32 8.25 1.52
C SER A 71 -9.24 8.60 2.70
N ASN A 72 -9.43 7.63 3.60
CA ASN A 72 -9.98 7.95 4.90
C ASN A 72 -8.99 8.87 5.63
N THR A 73 -9.45 9.47 6.72
CA THR A 73 -8.68 10.48 7.43
C THR A 73 -8.41 10.06 8.86
N PHE A 74 -7.46 10.73 9.48
CA PHE A 74 -7.21 10.62 10.90
C PHE A 74 -7.05 12.03 11.46
N THR A 75 -7.25 12.17 12.77
CA THR A 75 -7.09 13.46 13.43
C THR A 75 -5.85 13.45 14.31
N MET A 76 -5.20 14.58 14.37
CA MET A 76 -4.09 14.78 15.29
C MET A 76 -4.03 16.22 15.71
N GLU A 77 -3.38 16.47 16.85
CA GLU A 77 -3.16 17.82 17.32
C GLU A 77 -2.21 18.54 16.39
N TRP A 78 -2.65 19.68 15.88
CA TRP A 78 -1.81 20.47 15.01
C TRP A 78 -2.16 21.96 15.12
N PRO A 79 -1.17 22.86 15.32
CA PRO A 79 0.24 22.51 15.59
C PRO A 79 0.41 21.80 16.91
N PRO A 80 1.54 21.11 17.14
CA PRO A 80 1.78 20.45 18.42
C PRO A 80 1.66 21.42 19.61
N GLY A 81 0.97 20.99 20.65
CA GLY A 81 0.75 21.81 21.85
C GLY A 81 -0.33 22.86 21.75
N SER A 82 -1.11 22.89 20.65
CA SER A 82 -2.12 23.92 20.41
C SER A 82 -3.51 23.58 20.93
N ASP A 83 -3.77 22.35 21.35
CA ASP A 83 -5.09 21.82 21.70
C ASP A 83 -6.09 21.84 20.54
N ARG A 84 -5.59 22.00 19.30
CA ARG A 84 -6.42 22.03 18.10
C ARG A 84 -6.28 20.72 17.36
N GLN A 85 -7.42 20.07 17.06
CA GLN A 85 -7.46 18.83 16.30
C GLN A 85 -7.70 19.15 14.84
N GLU A 86 -6.85 18.62 13.97
CA GLU A 86 -7.01 18.76 12.53
C GLU A 86 -7.06 17.39 11.86
N GLU A 87 -7.79 17.31 10.76
CA GLU A 87 -8.01 16.10 10.02
C GLU A 87 -7.04 16.03 8.84
N PHE A 88 -6.40 14.87 8.69
CA PHE A 88 -5.42 14.63 7.62
C PHE A 88 -5.75 13.32 6.91
N PRO A 89 -5.52 13.23 5.60
CA PRO A 89 -5.70 11.96 4.89
C PRO A 89 -4.60 10.98 5.30
N GLU A 90 -4.96 9.69 5.45
CA GLU A 90 -3.97 8.64 5.72
C GLU A 90 -3.03 8.46 4.53
N VAL A 91 -3.58 8.57 3.31
CA VAL A 91 -2.80 8.54 2.08
C VAL A 91 -3.00 9.87 1.39
N ASP A 92 -1.93 10.62 1.24
CA ASP A 92 -2.01 11.95 0.65
C ASP A 92 -1.77 11.94 -0.87
N ARG A 93 -1.14 10.90 -1.38
CA ARG A 93 -0.82 10.82 -2.80
C ARG A 93 -0.62 9.37 -3.24
N ALA A 94 -1.09 9.04 -4.42
CA ALA A 94 -0.81 7.78 -5.09
C ALA A 94 -0.30 8.04 -6.49
N GLU A 95 0.48 7.11 -7.01
CA GLU A 95 1.08 7.26 -8.32
C GLU A 95 1.42 5.89 -8.91
N TRP A 96 1.30 5.77 -10.23
CA TRP A 96 1.75 4.57 -10.93
C TRP A 96 3.23 4.69 -11.23
N PHE A 97 3.96 3.62 -10.99
CA PHE A 97 5.38 3.54 -11.29
C PHE A 97 5.67 2.30 -12.10
N ASP A 98 6.60 2.40 -13.05
CA ASP A 98 7.16 1.18 -13.61
C ASP A 98 7.99 0.49 -12.52
N ILE A 99 8.32 -0.78 -12.75
CA ILE A 99 8.96 -1.58 -11.70
C ILE A 99 10.34 -1.02 -11.30
N LYS A 100 11.06 -0.45 -12.24
CA LYS A 100 12.38 0.11 -11.98
C LYS A 100 12.30 1.33 -11.05
N GLU A 101 11.37 2.22 -11.32
CA GLU A 101 11.14 3.39 -10.46
C GLU A 101 10.56 2.98 -9.10
N ALA A 102 9.64 2.03 -9.11
CA ALA A 102 9.03 1.55 -7.88
C ALA A 102 10.08 0.99 -6.91
N LYS A 103 11.07 0.26 -7.41
CA LYS A 103 12.14 -0.30 -6.58
C LYS A 103 12.97 0.77 -5.88
N LYS A 104 13.09 1.94 -6.49
CA LYS A 104 13.83 3.06 -5.89
C LYS A 104 13.01 3.76 -4.82
N LYS A 105 11.71 3.87 -5.03
CA LYS A 105 10.83 4.69 -4.21
C LYS A 105 10.19 3.95 -3.05
N ILE A 106 10.05 2.64 -3.17
CA ILE A 106 9.37 1.84 -2.15
C ILE A 106 10.20 1.71 -0.88
N SER A 107 9.51 1.61 0.24
CA SER A 107 10.10 1.31 1.54
C SER A 107 10.96 0.05 1.45
N PRO A 108 12.19 0.05 1.99
CA PRO A 108 13.10 -1.09 1.85
C PRO A 108 12.52 -2.44 2.27
N GLY A 109 11.68 -2.46 3.30
CA GLY A 109 11.05 -3.70 3.77
C GLY A 109 10.08 -4.31 2.78
N GLN A 110 9.67 -3.58 1.75
CA GLN A 110 8.71 -4.04 0.74
C GLN A 110 9.35 -4.39 -0.59
N LYS A 111 10.65 -4.24 -0.74
CA LYS A 111 11.33 -4.50 -2.02
C LYS A 111 11.17 -5.92 -2.52
N GLU A 112 11.18 -6.89 -1.61
CA GLU A 112 11.02 -8.30 -1.98
C GLU A 112 9.69 -8.55 -2.69
N LEU A 113 8.65 -7.81 -2.32
CA LEU A 113 7.33 -7.95 -2.95
C LEU A 113 7.39 -7.53 -4.41
N LEU A 114 8.13 -6.48 -4.73
CA LEU A 114 8.29 -6.03 -6.12
C LEU A 114 9.08 -7.01 -6.95
N GLU A 115 10.10 -7.63 -6.36
CA GLU A 115 10.89 -8.66 -7.06
C GLU A 115 10.04 -9.87 -7.38
N GLU A 116 9.22 -10.32 -6.43
CA GLU A 116 8.31 -11.42 -6.66
C GLU A 116 7.24 -11.06 -7.69
N LEU A 117 6.72 -9.83 -7.64
CA LEU A 117 5.75 -9.34 -8.60
C LEU A 117 6.31 -9.42 -10.03
N CYS A 118 7.56 -9.06 -10.22
CA CYS A 118 8.23 -9.18 -11.52
C CYS A 118 8.19 -10.61 -12.05
N ARG A 119 8.47 -11.58 -11.19
CA ARG A 119 8.43 -13.00 -11.57
C ARG A 119 7.03 -13.46 -11.95
N VAL A 120 6.04 -13.03 -11.16
CA VAL A 120 4.64 -13.38 -11.41
C VAL A 120 4.16 -12.81 -12.75
N VAL A 121 4.45 -11.54 -13.02
CA VAL A 121 4.06 -10.90 -14.27
C VAL A 121 4.73 -11.55 -15.47
N SER A 122 6.01 -11.94 -15.34
CA SER A 122 6.72 -12.63 -16.41
C SER A 122 6.08 -13.98 -16.72
N HIS A 123 5.64 -14.71 -15.71
CA HIS A 123 4.95 -15.99 -15.90
C HIS A 123 3.61 -15.84 -16.62
N GLU A 124 2.86 -14.80 -16.31
CA GLU A 124 1.56 -14.56 -16.96
C GLU A 124 1.68 -14.22 -18.44
N ARG A 125 2.83 -13.72 -18.86
CA ARG A 125 3.07 -13.38 -20.26
C ARG A 125 3.38 -14.60 -21.13
N ASP A 126 3.78 -15.68 -20.48
CA ASP A 126 4.08 -16.93 -21.16
C ASP A 126 2.81 -17.79 -21.29
#